data_c61b29cff0a89a1e7dec175781402206
#
_entry.id   c61b29cff0a89a1e7dec175781402206
#
_cell.length_a   1.000
_cell.length_b   1.000
_cell.length_c   1.000
_cell.angle_alpha   90.00
_cell.angle_beta   90.00
_cell.angle_gamma   90.00
#
_symmetry.space_group_name_H-M   'P 1'
#
loop_
_entity.id
_entity.type
_entity.pdbx_description
1 polymer ?
#
loop_
_entity_poly.entity_id
_entity_poly.type
_entity_poly.pdbx_seq_one_letter_code
_entity_poly.pdbx_strand_id
1 'polypeptide(L)'
;MKKSLLSVSFLLAASAADLTYWVEPCSHPETGCVAGDLELARWALQAWEQASGGRLHLAESDREHARLRLVWALPAEGLYGETVAIMVNGVRGAQVNIRIVDDRTRDPLMRATIVYLTCLHESGHALGLAHTRGFADIMYSFQYGGDIPEYFARYRRKLSAREDIRKNSGISADDRASLIAALK
;
A
#
# COMPACT_ATOMS: atom_id res chain seq x y z
N MET A 1 40.38 -42.35 -14.21
CA MET A 1 38.91 -42.19 -14.07
C MET A 1 38.66 -41.03 -13.11
N LYS A 2 38.26 -39.86 -13.58
CA LYS A 2 37.93 -38.68 -12.75
C LYS A 2 36.43 -38.73 -12.48
N LYS A 3 36.04 -38.89 -11.22
CA LYS A 3 34.64 -38.78 -10.79
C LYS A 3 34.32 -37.31 -10.62
N SER A 4 33.44 -36.79 -11.49
CA SER A 4 32.87 -35.44 -11.39
C SER A 4 31.75 -35.49 -10.31
N LEU A 5 31.93 -34.77 -9.19
CA LEU A 5 30.87 -34.53 -8.23
C LEU A 5 29.98 -33.40 -8.79
N LEU A 6 28.74 -33.73 -9.18
CA LEU A 6 27.72 -32.76 -9.39
C LEU A 6 27.26 -32.21 -8.02
N SER A 7 27.59 -30.97 -7.76
CA SER A 7 27.06 -30.23 -6.61
C SER A 7 25.64 -29.79 -6.94
N VAL A 8 24.64 -30.45 -6.34
CA VAL A 8 23.24 -30.02 -6.43
C VAL A 8 23.03 -28.93 -5.38
N SER A 9 23.04 -27.67 -5.81
CA SER A 9 22.66 -26.55 -4.97
C SER A 9 21.14 -26.57 -4.76
N PHE A 10 20.68 -26.96 -3.60
CA PHE A 10 19.31 -26.74 -3.16
C PHE A 10 19.13 -25.23 -2.89
N LEU A 11 18.48 -24.52 -3.80
CA LEU A 11 17.89 -23.20 -3.49
C LEU A 11 16.73 -23.47 -2.53
N LEU A 12 16.92 -23.15 -1.26
CA LEU A 12 15.79 -22.97 -0.34
C LEU A 12 14.97 -21.78 -0.87
N ALA A 13 13.84 -22.07 -1.49
CA ALA A 13 12.84 -21.05 -1.76
C ALA A 13 12.32 -20.58 -0.39
N ALA A 14 12.56 -19.30 -0.05
CA ALA A 14 11.92 -18.69 1.09
C ALA A 14 10.40 -18.80 0.87
N SER A 15 9.66 -19.34 1.84
CA SER A 15 8.21 -19.39 1.80
C SER A 15 7.67 -17.97 1.73
N ALA A 16 6.74 -17.71 0.80
CA ALA A 16 6.05 -16.43 0.73
C ALA A 16 5.25 -16.20 2.03
N ALA A 17 5.22 -14.96 2.48
CA ALA A 17 4.36 -14.57 3.59
C ALA A 17 2.92 -14.44 3.09
N ASP A 18 2.01 -15.27 3.61
CA ASP A 18 0.59 -15.17 3.31
C ASP A 18 -0.09 -14.18 4.26
N LEU A 19 -0.80 -13.22 3.71
CA LEU A 19 -1.54 -12.21 4.46
C LEU A 19 -2.94 -12.04 3.88
N THR A 20 -3.96 -12.25 4.72
CA THR A 20 -5.35 -12.00 4.32
C THR A 20 -5.69 -10.52 4.44
N TYR A 21 -6.44 -9.97 3.48
CA TYR A 21 -6.91 -8.60 3.53
C TYR A 21 -8.41 -8.47 3.26
N TRP A 22 -8.96 -7.36 3.74
CA TRP A 22 -10.32 -6.92 3.47
C TRP A 22 -10.36 -5.42 3.23
N VAL A 23 -11.13 -5.00 2.23
CA VAL A 23 -11.39 -3.58 1.94
C VAL A 23 -12.84 -3.30 2.22
N GLU A 24 -13.11 -2.31 3.07
CA GLU A 24 -14.46 -1.90 3.45
C GLU A 24 -15.25 -1.40 2.23
N PRO A 25 -16.50 -1.87 2.00
CA PRO A 25 -17.38 -1.27 1.02
C PRO A 25 -17.68 0.21 1.34
N CYS A 26 -17.84 1.05 0.31
CA CYS A 26 -18.24 2.46 0.47
C CYS A 26 -19.73 2.56 0.87
N SER A 27 -20.06 2.18 2.09
CA SER A 27 -21.43 2.19 2.65
C SER A 27 -21.74 3.42 3.51
N HIS A 28 -20.73 4.24 3.81
CA HIS A 28 -20.78 5.41 4.69
C HIS A 28 -20.47 6.69 3.89
N PRO A 29 -21.50 7.40 3.37
CA PRO A 29 -21.31 8.60 2.52
C PRO A 29 -20.49 9.70 3.21
N GLU A 30 -20.58 9.80 4.53
CA GLU A 30 -19.86 10.78 5.35
C GLU A 30 -18.32 10.63 5.30
N THR A 31 -17.82 9.46 4.87
CA THR A 31 -16.39 9.23 4.67
C THR A 31 -15.86 9.80 3.35
N GLY A 32 -16.77 10.18 2.44
CA GLY A 32 -16.41 10.63 1.09
C GLY A 32 -15.95 9.49 0.15
N CYS A 33 -16.04 8.23 0.60
CA CYS A 33 -15.71 7.08 -0.24
C CYS A 33 -16.71 6.91 -1.37
N VAL A 34 -16.22 6.63 -2.58
CA VAL A 34 -17.03 6.26 -3.74
C VAL A 34 -16.60 4.89 -4.27
N ALA A 35 -17.49 4.22 -5.02
CA ALA A 35 -17.28 2.83 -5.45
C ALA A 35 -15.92 2.58 -6.13
N GLY A 36 -15.41 3.54 -6.90
CA GLY A 36 -14.10 3.44 -7.54
C GLY A 36 -12.91 3.41 -6.58
N ASP A 37 -13.06 3.84 -5.33
CA ASP A 37 -11.96 3.87 -4.37
C ASP A 37 -11.57 2.47 -3.88
N LEU A 38 -12.52 1.51 -3.90
CA LEU A 38 -12.23 0.11 -3.58
C LEU A 38 -11.19 -0.49 -4.52
N GLU A 39 -11.26 -0.14 -5.80
CA GLU A 39 -10.27 -0.61 -6.78
C GLU A 39 -8.90 0.03 -6.53
N LEU A 40 -8.86 1.32 -6.17
CA LEU A 40 -7.61 2.01 -5.84
C LEU A 40 -6.92 1.35 -4.63
N ALA A 41 -7.69 1.00 -3.60
CA ALA A 41 -7.18 0.26 -2.44
C ALA A 41 -6.63 -1.12 -2.84
N ARG A 42 -7.37 -1.88 -3.66
CA ARG A 42 -6.88 -3.17 -4.16
C ARG A 42 -5.63 -3.03 -5.02
N TRP A 43 -5.56 -2.01 -5.88
CA TRP A 43 -4.35 -1.76 -6.68
C TRP A 43 -3.14 -1.40 -5.83
N ALA A 44 -3.34 -0.68 -4.72
CA ALA A 44 -2.26 -0.39 -3.77
C ALA A 44 -1.70 -1.67 -3.12
N LEU A 45 -2.58 -2.58 -2.71
CA LEU A 45 -2.18 -3.87 -2.16
C LEU A 45 -1.47 -4.73 -3.20
N GLN A 46 -2.01 -4.82 -4.42
CA GLN A 46 -1.40 -5.54 -5.54
C GLN A 46 -0.02 -4.97 -5.91
N ALA A 47 0.16 -3.64 -5.80
CA ALA A 47 1.45 -3.02 -6.06
C ALA A 47 2.53 -3.49 -5.07
N TRP A 48 2.20 -3.60 -3.78
CA TRP A 48 3.11 -4.16 -2.77
C TRP A 48 3.39 -5.64 -3.02
N GLU A 49 2.37 -6.43 -3.33
CA GLU A 49 2.55 -7.86 -3.68
C GLU A 49 3.52 -8.02 -4.85
N GLN A 50 3.32 -7.28 -5.94
CA GLN A 50 4.22 -7.28 -7.11
C GLN A 50 5.64 -6.81 -6.76
N ALA A 51 5.76 -5.73 -5.95
CA ALA A 51 7.05 -5.22 -5.53
C ALA A 51 7.84 -6.21 -4.67
N SER A 52 7.16 -7.12 -3.96
CA SER A 52 7.78 -8.15 -3.12
C SER A 52 8.62 -9.16 -3.89
N GLY A 53 8.37 -9.30 -5.21
CA GLY A 53 9.03 -10.31 -6.04
C GLY A 53 8.69 -11.75 -5.61
N GLY A 54 7.44 -11.99 -5.23
CA GLY A 54 6.90 -13.30 -4.84
C GLY A 54 7.14 -13.67 -3.36
N ARG A 55 7.59 -12.71 -2.53
CA ARG A 55 7.79 -12.94 -1.09
C ARG A 55 6.55 -12.66 -0.24
N LEU A 56 5.57 -11.96 -0.80
CA LEU A 56 4.29 -11.65 -0.18
C LEU A 56 3.19 -12.15 -1.10
N HIS A 57 2.20 -12.82 -0.52
CA HIS A 57 0.96 -13.17 -1.18
C HIS A 57 -0.21 -12.57 -0.39
N LEU A 58 -1.07 -11.80 -1.08
CA LEU A 58 -2.22 -11.13 -0.50
C LEU A 58 -3.51 -11.78 -1.00
N ALA A 59 -4.27 -12.40 -0.09
CA ALA A 59 -5.55 -13.04 -0.41
C ALA A 59 -6.72 -12.23 0.18
N GLU A 60 -7.72 -11.93 -0.66
CA GLU A 60 -8.95 -11.28 -0.16
C GLU A 60 -9.73 -12.24 0.75
N SER A 61 -10.26 -11.71 1.85
CA SER A 61 -10.98 -12.47 2.87
C SER A 61 -12.17 -11.66 3.38
N ASP A 62 -12.98 -12.24 4.26
CA ASP A 62 -13.96 -11.47 5.02
C ASP A 62 -13.28 -10.61 6.11
N ARG A 63 -14.07 -9.67 6.67
CA ARG A 63 -13.58 -8.74 7.69
C ARG A 63 -13.04 -9.44 8.94
N GLU A 64 -13.65 -10.54 9.34
CA GLU A 64 -13.35 -11.20 10.61
C GLU A 64 -12.01 -11.92 10.56
N HIS A 65 -11.66 -12.49 9.41
CA HIS A 65 -10.43 -13.25 9.18
C HIS A 65 -9.31 -12.45 8.53
N ALA A 66 -9.61 -11.23 8.02
CA ALA A 66 -8.61 -10.38 7.41
C ALA A 66 -7.64 -9.79 8.45
N ARG A 67 -6.36 -10.08 8.28
CA ARG A 67 -5.27 -9.54 9.12
C ARG A 67 -4.88 -8.11 8.72
N LEU A 68 -5.14 -7.72 7.47
CA LEU A 68 -5.03 -6.35 7.00
C LEU A 68 -6.43 -5.87 6.65
N ARG A 69 -6.92 -4.84 7.36
CA ARG A 69 -8.23 -4.26 7.13
C ARG A 69 -8.08 -2.83 6.68
N LEU A 70 -8.56 -2.52 5.48
CA LEU A 70 -8.60 -1.15 4.99
C LEU A 70 -10.01 -0.61 5.16
N VAL A 71 -10.14 0.49 5.89
CA VAL A 71 -11.42 1.13 6.23
C VAL A 71 -11.41 2.61 5.86
N TRP A 72 -12.58 3.14 5.53
CA TRP A 72 -12.78 4.55 5.18
C TRP A 72 -13.17 5.32 6.44
N ALA A 73 -12.26 6.12 6.96
CA ALA A 73 -12.47 6.90 8.16
C ALA A 73 -13.01 8.30 7.84
N LEU A 74 -13.66 8.93 8.83
CA LEU A 74 -14.11 10.32 8.68
C LEU A 74 -12.93 11.26 8.38
N PRO A 75 -13.12 12.27 7.53
CA PRO A 75 -12.09 13.27 7.27
C PRO A 75 -11.59 13.92 8.57
N ALA A 76 -10.29 14.17 8.63
CA ALA A 76 -9.65 14.90 9.71
C ALA A 76 -8.62 15.85 9.14
N GLU A 77 -8.50 17.04 9.71
CA GLU A 77 -7.59 18.07 9.21
C GLU A 77 -6.12 17.59 9.29
N GLY A 78 -5.41 17.76 8.17
CA GLY A 78 -3.97 17.44 8.09
C GLY A 78 -3.62 15.96 8.09
N LEU A 79 -4.60 15.05 8.07
CA LEU A 79 -4.38 13.62 8.14
C LEU A 79 -5.05 12.89 6.97
N TYR A 80 -4.27 12.29 6.10
CA TYR A 80 -4.75 11.49 4.95
C TYR A 80 -5.05 10.04 5.34
N GLY A 81 -4.30 9.48 6.29
CA GLY A 81 -4.48 8.11 6.76
C GLY A 81 -3.70 7.83 8.03
N GLU A 82 -3.94 6.69 8.60
CA GLU A 82 -3.19 6.14 9.72
C GLU A 82 -3.29 4.61 9.76
N THR A 83 -2.27 3.96 10.25
CA THR A 83 -2.23 2.51 10.41
C THR A 83 -2.09 2.16 11.89
N VAL A 84 -3.02 1.35 12.40
CA VAL A 84 -3.03 0.89 13.78
C VAL A 84 -2.92 -0.64 13.87
N ALA A 85 -2.21 -1.13 14.88
CA ALA A 85 -2.13 -2.56 15.12
C ALA A 85 -3.46 -3.09 15.67
N ILE A 86 -3.87 -4.26 15.19
CA ILE A 86 -5.03 -5.01 15.68
C ILE A 86 -4.65 -6.45 15.97
N MET A 87 -5.52 -7.15 16.71
CA MET A 87 -5.43 -8.60 16.89
C MET A 87 -6.58 -9.28 16.15
N VAL A 88 -6.25 -10.30 15.35
CA VAL A 88 -7.23 -11.11 14.62
C VAL A 88 -6.97 -12.58 14.98
N ASN A 89 -7.90 -13.19 15.68
CA ASN A 89 -7.79 -14.59 16.13
C ASN A 89 -6.46 -14.89 16.87
N GLY A 90 -6.02 -13.96 17.74
CA GLY A 90 -4.77 -14.09 18.49
C GLY A 90 -3.49 -13.79 17.69
N VAL A 91 -3.60 -13.42 16.42
CA VAL A 91 -2.45 -13.08 15.58
C VAL A 91 -2.44 -11.57 15.30
N ARG A 92 -1.25 -10.96 15.31
CA ARG A 92 -1.09 -9.54 14.99
C ARG A 92 -1.48 -9.25 13.54
N GLY A 93 -2.28 -8.22 13.37
CA GLY A 93 -2.70 -7.65 12.10
C GLY A 93 -2.62 -6.12 12.14
N ALA A 94 -3.15 -5.46 11.12
CA ALA A 94 -3.20 -4.02 11.01
C ALA A 94 -4.56 -3.54 10.46
N GLN A 95 -5.05 -2.42 10.98
CA GLN A 95 -6.14 -1.68 10.36
C GLN A 95 -5.59 -0.38 9.78
N VAL A 96 -5.87 -0.18 8.51
CA VAL A 96 -5.49 0.97 7.70
C VAL A 96 -6.71 1.87 7.58
N ASN A 97 -6.67 3.03 8.21
CA ASN A 97 -7.74 4.02 8.17
C ASN A 97 -7.41 5.05 7.08
N ILE A 98 -8.21 5.11 6.02
CA ILE A 98 -8.05 6.06 4.93
C ILE A 98 -9.05 7.20 5.10
N ARG A 99 -8.57 8.43 5.03
CA ARG A 99 -9.37 9.64 5.12
C ARG A 99 -9.40 10.32 3.77
N ILE A 100 -10.58 10.38 3.17
CA ILE A 100 -10.77 11.11 1.92
C ILE A 100 -10.80 12.60 2.26
N VAL A 101 -9.72 13.29 1.98
CA VAL A 101 -9.66 14.74 2.13
C VAL A 101 -10.41 15.36 0.95
N ASP A 102 -11.34 16.27 1.25
CA ASP A 102 -11.94 17.11 0.22
C ASP A 102 -10.86 18.09 -0.29
N ASP A 103 -10.18 17.67 -1.34
CA ASP A 103 -9.05 18.40 -1.90
C ASP A 103 -9.48 19.61 -2.74
N ARG A 104 -10.81 19.88 -2.83
CA ARG A 104 -11.41 20.93 -3.65
C ARG A 104 -10.89 20.95 -5.11
N THR A 105 -10.16 19.91 -5.50
CA THR A 105 -9.71 19.83 -6.88
C THR A 105 -10.88 19.39 -7.75
N ARG A 106 -10.98 20.00 -8.92
CA ARG A 106 -11.92 19.56 -9.96
C ARG A 106 -11.29 18.49 -10.86
N ASP A 107 -10.10 17.99 -10.52
CA ASP A 107 -9.40 16.94 -11.28
C ASP A 107 -9.69 15.57 -10.64
N PRO A 108 -10.58 14.74 -11.22
CA PRO A 108 -10.90 13.41 -10.71
C PRO A 108 -9.68 12.49 -10.65
N LEU A 109 -8.69 12.71 -11.52
CA LEU A 109 -7.48 11.91 -11.54
C LEU A 109 -6.50 12.31 -10.43
N MET A 110 -6.50 13.59 -10.02
CA MET A 110 -5.79 14.03 -8.82
C MET A 110 -6.40 13.40 -7.57
N ARG A 111 -7.74 13.42 -7.44
CA ARG A 111 -8.43 12.74 -6.34
C ARG A 111 -8.08 11.24 -6.28
N ALA A 112 -8.14 10.55 -7.41
CA ALA A 112 -7.76 9.14 -7.49
C ALA A 112 -6.28 8.92 -7.10
N THR A 113 -5.40 9.85 -7.49
CA THR A 113 -3.98 9.84 -7.10
C THR A 113 -3.82 9.94 -5.58
N ILE A 114 -4.49 10.88 -4.93
CA ILE A 114 -4.41 11.07 -3.47
C ILE A 114 -4.89 9.81 -2.76
N VAL A 115 -6.06 9.29 -3.12
CA VAL A 115 -6.62 8.07 -2.51
C VAL A 115 -5.68 6.88 -2.70
N TYR A 116 -5.20 6.65 -3.91
CA TYR A 116 -4.29 5.54 -4.21
C TYR A 116 -2.98 5.63 -3.42
N LEU A 117 -2.31 6.79 -3.46
CA LEU A 117 -1.02 6.95 -2.77
C LEU A 117 -1.18 6.87 -1.25
N THR A 118 -2.31 7.33 -0.70
CA THR A 118 -2.60 7.16 0.73
C THR A 118 -2.82 5.69 1.07
N CYS A 119 -3.63 4.95 0.30
CA CYS A 119 -3.79 3.51 0.48
C CYS A 119 -2.43 2.78 0.41
N LEU A 120 -1.58 3.17 -0.55
CA LEU A 120 -0.27 2.57 -0.74
C LEU A 120 0.66 2.85 0.45
N HIS A 121 0.74 4.10 0.92
CA HIS A 121 1.54 4.51 2.08
C HIS A 121 1.12 3.76 3.35
N GLU A 122 -0.15 3.83 3.68
CA GLU A 122 -0.67 3.22 4.91
C GLU A 122 -0.58 1.68 4.88
N SER A 123 -0.78 1.06 3.71
CA SER A 123 -0.55 -0.38 3.55
C SER A 123 0.92 -0.74 3.73
N GLY A 124 1.86 0.14 3.35
CA GLY A 124 3.28 -0.02 3.64
C GLY A 124 3.55 -0.14 5.13
N HIS A 125 2.93 0.71 5.96
CA HIS A 125 3.01 0.59 7.42
C HIS A 125 2.42 -0.74 7.93
N ALA A 126 1.29 -1.17 7.37
CA ALA A 126 0.70 -2.46 7.71
C ALA A 126 1.62 -3.65 7.39
N LEU A 127 2.50 -3.51 6.39
CA LEU A 127 3.53 -4.47 6.01
C LEU A 127 4.84 -4.31 6.81
N GLY A 128 4.90 -3.37 7.76
CA GLY A 128 6.03 -3.17 8.64
C GLY A 128 7.06 -2.14 8.17
N LEU A 129 6.77 -1.35 7.13
CA LEU A 129 7.67 -0.32 6.65
C LEU A 129 7.62 0.92 7.54
N ALA A 130 8.79 1.49 7.80
CA ALA A 130 8.93 2.77 8.49
C ALA A 130 8.96 3.94 7.48
N HIS A 131 8.75 5.15 7.99
CA HIS A 131 8.93 6.37 7.20
C HIS A 131 10.35 6.53 6.67
N THR A 132 10.47 7.10 5.47
CA THR A 132 11.73 7.50 4.84
C THR A 132 11.86 9.02 4.74
N ARG A 133 13.05 9.50 4.38
CA ARG A 133 13.34 10.93 4.10
C ARG A 133 13.35 11.25 2.61
N GLY A 134 13.26 10.23 1.76
CA GLY A 134 13.28 10.39 0.31
C GLY A 134 11.95 10.91 -0.21
N PHE A 135 11.90 12.16 -0.67
CA PHE A 135 10.65 12.76 -1.20
C PHE A 135 10.05 11.99 -2.37
N ALA A 136 10.84 11.12 -3.01
CA ALA A 136 10.38 10.25 -4.09
C ALA A 136 9.71 8.96 -3.60
N ASP A 137 9.90 8.58 -2.33
CA ASP A 137 9.40 7.34 -1.77
C ASP A 137 7.91 7.42 -1.43
N ILE A 138 7.25 6.28 -1.47
CA ILE A 138 5.89 6.17 -0.95
C ILE A 138 5.88 6.33 0.56
N MET A 139 6.88 5.80 1.24
CA MET A 139 6.99 5.89 2.70
C MET A 139 7.55 7.23 3.20
N TYR A 140 7.61 8.27 2.34
CA TYR A 140 8.05 9.61 2.74
C TYR A 140 7.16 10.19 3.83
N SER A 141 7.77 10.82 4.86
CA SER A 141 7.03 11.56 5.89
C SER A 141 7.17 13.06 5.73
N PHE A 142 6.04 13.75 5.69
CA PHE A 142 5.98 15.21 5.61
C PHE A 142 6.56 15.92 6.85
N GLN A 143 6.85 15.22 7.94
CA GLN A 143 7.60 15.77 9.08
C GLN A 143 9.02 16.25 8.69
N TYR A 144 9.54 15.75 7.56
CA TYR A 144 10.85 16.19 7.01
C TYR A 144 10.73 17.42 6.11
N GLY A 145 9.54 18.04 6.01
CA GLY A 145 9.26 19.20 5.15
C GLY A 145 8.66 18.77 3.81
N GLY A 146 8.83 19.60 2.80
CA GLY A 146 8.34 19.33 1.44
C GLY A 146 6.92 19.85 1.18
N ASP A 147 6.60 19.95 -0.08
CA ASP A 147 5.32 20.46 -0.58
C ASP A 147 4.35 19.30 -0.80
N ILE A 148 3.30 19.21 0.02
CA ILE A 148 2.26 18.16 -0.08
C ILE A 148 1.57 18.17 -1.43
N PRO A 149 1.07 19.31 -1.95
CA PRO A 149 0.52 19.41 -3.31
C PRO A 149 1.48 18.87 -4.37
N GLU A 150 2.76 19.23 -4.32
CA GLU A 150 3.76 18.75 -5.29
C GLU A 150 4.02 17.24 -5.13
N TYR A 151 3.97 16.71 -3.93
CA TYR A 151 4.10 15.26 -3.69
C TYR A 151 3.09 14.46 -4.51
N PHE A 152 1.82 14.86 -4.49
CA PHE A 152 0.78 14.19 -5.28
C PHE A 152 0.86 14.57 -6.76
N ALA A 153 1.13 15.85 -7.08
CA ALA A 153 1.17 16.35 -8.46
C ALA A 153 2.25 15.66 -9.30
N ARG A 154 3.43 15.36 -8.73
CA ARG A 154 4.50 14.64 -9.43
C ARG A 154 4.08 13.25 -9.91
N TYR A 155 3.27 12.54 -9.11
CA TYR A 155 2.72 11.24 -9.51
C TYR A 155 1.60 11.42 -10.52
N ARG A 156 0.68 12.36 -10.28
CA ARG A 156 -0.42 12.69 -11.17
C ARG A 156 0.06 13.01 -12.61
N ARG A 157 1.19 13.69 -12.76
CA ARG A 157 1.78 14.00 -14.07
C ARG A 157 2.18 12.79 -14.91
N LYS A 158 2.33 11.62 -14.30
CA LYS A 158 2.66 10.36 -14.99
C LYS A 158 1.43 9.65 -15.55
N LEU A 159 0.25 10.14 -15.25
CA LEU A 159 -1.02 9.51 -15.57
C LEU A 159 -1.75 10.29 -16.65
N SER A 160 -2.25 9.59 -17.67
CA SER A 160 -3.20 10.10 -18.66
C SER A 160 -4.63 9.66 -18.33
N ALA A 161 -4.78 8.47 -17.73
CA ALA A 161 -6.03 7.90 -17.28
C ALA A 161 -5.85 7.23 -15.91
N ARG A 162 -6.97 6.93 -15.25
CA ARG A 162 -6.97 6.27 -13.93
C ARG A 162 -6.30 4.89 -13.97
N GLU A 163 -6.50 4.16 -15.04
CA GLU A 163 -5.96 2.81 -15.27
C GLU A 163 -4.43 2.79 -15.38
N ASP A 164 -3.80 3.94 -15.65
CA ASP A 164 -2.34 4.05 -15.69
C ASP A 164 -1.71 3.86 -14.30
N ILE A 165 -2.48 4.03 -13.22
CA ILE A 165 -2.07 3.72 -11.84
C ILE A 165 -1.57 2.28 -11.74
N ARG A 166 -2.22 1.32 -12.40
CA ARG A 166 -1.82 -0.09 -12.40
C ARG A 166 -0.46 -0.35 -13.03
N LYS A 167 -0.02 0.54 -13.93
CA LYS A 167 1.28 0.45 -14.63
C LYS A 167 2.37 1.26 -13.93
N ASN A 168 1.96 2.21 -13.08
CA ASN A 168 2.84 3.14 -12.38
C ASN A 168 2.59 3.01 -10.87
N SER A 169 3.14 2.00 -10.22
CA SER A 169 2.87 1.75 -8.80
C SER A 169 3.27 2.92 -7.87
N GLY A 170 4.25 3.71 -8.25
CA GLY A 170 4.79 4.78 -7.41
C GLY A 170 5.80 4.29 -6.35
N ILE A 171 5.94 2.99 -6.16
CA ILE A 171 6.92 2.39 -5.25
C ILE A 171 8.32 2.66 -5.77
N SER A 172 9.18 3.25 -4.93
CA SER A 172 10.58 3.51 -5.24
C SER A 172 11.45 2.25 -5.09
N ALA A 173 12.72 2.34 -5.48
CA ALA A 173 13.67 1.28 -5.24
C ALA A 173 13.95 1.09 -3.73
N ASP A 174 13.95 2.18 -2.96
CA ASP A 174 14.19 2.18 -1.52
C ASP A 174 12.99 1.62 -0.76
N ASP A 175 11.76 1.97 -1.16
CA ASP A 175 10.53 1.35 -0.64
C ASP A 175 10.55 -0.16 -0.86
N ARG A 176 10.91 -0.60 -2.07
CA ARG A 176 11.01 -2.02 -2.41
C ARG A 176 12.07 -2.74 -1.59
N ALA A 177 13.24 -2.14 -1.41
CA ALA A 177 14.31 -2.71 -0.59
C ALA A 177 13.85 -2.87 0.87
N SER A 178 13.15 -1.86 1.41
CA SER A 178 12.57 -1.86 2.75
C SER A 178 11.51 -2.96 2.92
N LEU A 179 10.63 -3.14 1.93
CA LEU A 179 9.65 -4.24 1.92
C LEU A 179 10.34 -5.61 1.98
N ILE A 180 11.32 -5.84 1.11
CA ILE A 180 12.06 -7.10 1.06
C ILE A 180 12.80 -7.37 2.38
N ALA A 181 13.26 -6.33 3.06
CA ALA A 181 13.89 -6.46 4.39
C ALA A 181 12.87 -6.81 5.49
N ALA A 182 11.66 -6.25 5.43
CA ALA A 182 10.60 -6.52 6.39
C ALA A 182 9.98 -7.93 6.26
N LEU A 183 10.07 -8.54 5.07
CA LEU A 183 9.54 -9.89 4.77
C LEU A 183 10.55 -11.04 5.04
N LYS A 184 11.69 -10.76 5.64
CA LYS A 184 12.68 -11.77 6.05
C LYS A 184 12.34 -12.34 7.42
#